data_582966449f3f2ec29bd9365db525bc20
#
_entry.id   582966449f3f2ec29bd9365db525bc20
#
_cell.length_a   1.000
_cell.length_b   1.000
_cell.length_c   1.000
_cell.angle_alpha   90.00
_cell.angle_beta   90.00
_cell.angle_gamma   90.00
#
_symmetry.space_group_name_H-M   'P 1'
#
loop_
_entity.id
_entity.type
_entity.pdbx_description
1 polymer ?
#
loop_
_entity_poly.entity_id
_entity_poly.type
_entity_poly.pdbx_seq_one_letter_code
_entity_poly.pdbx_strand_id
1 'polypeptide(L)'
;MLKNFLVILLFPFLVNGQSAFISGDATICDNGISAELVVSFTGTAPFTFSYAINGVVQPQLPPIQDDVFVISTKIAGFYTLNQFNDALSIGTIDGSALVTILESPEAIIHIESDTLSIIDPTVFFKGQPENNTFNYDWNFGDNTSNTSSSVVHAFPIDEDGLGILGIYETSLIVTDGSGCSDTAVKPIWVRDEYWIYIPNSFTPDFDEKHRNEKFCLEYHAIRENTFLFKVFNTQGDLVFQSANPLGMKCSNKAGWDGKHYQTQKELTTDTYVFELYFQDFEGWKHQEFGEILLVR
;
A
#
# COMPACT_ATOMS: atom_id res chain seq x y z
N MET A 1 -27.45 22.11 97.02
CA MET A 1 -26.38 22.67 96.16
C MET A 1 -25.98 21.60 95.12
N LEU A 2 -26.57 21.66 93.87
CA LEU A 2 -26.25 20.76 92.79
C LEU A 2 -25.19 21.48 91.95
N LYS A 3 -23.98 20.86 91.84
CA LYS A 3 -22.94 21.32 90.95
C LYS A 3 -23.17 20.64 89.56
N ASN A 4 -23.56 21.46 88.59
CA ASN A 4 -23.59 21.02 87.21
C ASN A 4 -22.14 20.81 86.69
N PHE A 5 -21.81 19.59 86.32
CA PHE A 5 -20.56 19.24 85.58
C PHE A 5 -20.89 19.32 84.10
N LEU A 6 -20.33 20.31 83.40
CA LEU A 6 -20.39 20.44 81.97
C LEU A 6 -19.33 19.48 81.36
N VAL A 7 -19.76 18.35 80.79
CA VAL A 7 -18.89 17.46 80.04
C VAL A 7 -18.77 17.99 78.62
N ILE A 8 -17.64 18.61 78.30
CA ILE A 8 -17.26 18.94 76.91
C ILE A 8 -16.79 17.67 76.21
N LEU A 9 -17.65 17.09 75.38
CA LEU A 9 -17.27 16.03 74.41
C LEU A 9 -16.43 16.68 73.32
N LEU A 10 -15.10 16.50 73.39
CA LEU A 10 -14.18 16.72 72.31
C LEU A 10 -14.38 15.58 71.27
N PHE A 11 -15.14 15.85 70.24
CA PHE A 11 -15.10 15.00 69.02
C PHE A 11 -13.74 15.23 68.37
N PRO A 12 -12.97 14.14 68.11
CA PRO A 12 -11.79 14.27 67.28
C PRO A 12 -12.28 14.57 65.86
N PHE A 13 -12.06 15.79 65.41
CA PHE A 13 -12.09 16.08 63.99
C PHE A 13 -11.00 15.26 63.34
N LEU A 14 -11.36 14.19 62.65
CA LEU A 14 -10.50 13.59 61.65
C LEU A 14 -10.26 14.63 60.56
N VAL A 15 -9.17 15.37 60.67
CA VAL A 15 -8.67 16.22 59.63
C VAL A 15 -8.12 15.24 58.56
N ASN A 16 -8.92 14.91 57.61
CA ASN A 16 -8.40 14.31 56.38
C ASN A 16 -7.47 15.35 55.77
N GLY A 17 -6.17 15.14 55.86
CA GLY A 17 -5.19 16.04 55.29
C GLY A 17 -5.37 16.08 53.75
N GLN A 18 -5.41 17.30 53.22
CA GLN A 18 -5.42 17.48 51.76
C GLN A 18 -4.14 16.93 51.14
N SER A 19 -4.30 16.16 50.09
CA SER A 19 -3.14 15.54 49.37
C SER A 19 -3.38 15.41 47.88
N ALA A 20 -2.30 15.37 47.13
CA ALA A 20 -2.28 14.98 45.74
C ALA A 20 -1.34 13.81 45.55
N PHE A 21 -1.75 12.84 44.74
CA PHE A 21 -1.01 11.63 44.44
C PHE A 21 -0.91 11.39 42.91
N ILE A 22 0.29 11.22 42.36
CA ILE A 22 0.50 10.90 40.96
C ILE A 22 0.88 9.45 40.78
N SER A 23 0.32 8.80 39.74
CA SER A 23 0.60 7.43 39.34
C SER A 23 0.39 7.20 37.85
N GLY A 24 0.75 6.04 37.33
CA GLY A 24 0.49 5.65 35.95
C GLY A 24 1.78 5.47 35.13
N ASP A 25 2.70 4.61 35.62
CA ASP A 25 3.84 4.21 34.80
C ASP A 25 3.39 3.71 33.44
N ALA A 26 4.04 4.19 32.38
CA ALA A 26 3.67 3.85 31.01
C ALA A 26 4.90 3.64 30.15
N THR A 27 4.80 2.64 29.26
CA THR A 27 5.73 2.44 28.16
C THR A 27 4.94 2.60 26.87
N ILE A 28 5.31 3.55 26.02
CA ILE A 28 4.62 3.87 24.77
C ILE A 28 5.62 3.85 23.63
N CYS A 29 5.12 3.67 22.39
CA CYS A 29 5.90 3.86 21.18
C CYS A 29 5.95 5.34 20.80
N ASP A 30 7.01 5.79 20.14
CA ASP A 30 7.20 7.18 19.74
C ASP A 30 6.12 7.68 18.76
N ASN A 31 5.64 6.79 17.87
CA ASN A 31 4.54 7.05 16.94
C ASN A 31 3.15 6.69 17.51
N GLY A 32 3.10 6.15 18.74
CA GLY A 32 1.89 5.65 19.40
C GLY A 32 1.02 6.73 20.03
N ILE A 33 0.06 6.29 20.84
CA ILE A 33 -0.80 7.15 21.66
C ILE A 33 0.00 7.74 22.82
N SER A 34 -0.51 8.86 23.39
CA SER A 34 0.08 9.46 24.58
C SER A 34 -0.05 8.57 25.81
N ALA A 35 0.93 8.66 26.71
CA ALA A 35 0.82 8.13 28.06
C ALA A 35 -0.17 8.96 28.88
N GLU A 36 -0.94 8.31 29.71
CA GLU A 36 -1.90 8.94 30.61
C GLU A 36 -1.48 8.72 32.06
N LEU A 37 -1.07 9.80 32.74
CA LEU A 37 -0.71 9.78 34.15
C LEU A 37 -1.87 10.36 34.95
N VAL A 38 -2.25 9.67 36.02
CA VAL A 38 -3.38 10.03 36.85
C VAL A 38 -2.90 10.80 38.08
N VAL A 39 -3.44 11.99 38.31
CA VAL A 39 -3.28 12.75 39.55
C VAL A 39 -4.60 12.73 40.28
N SER A 40 -4.63 12.17 41.47
CA SER A 40 -5.79 12.15 42.35
C SER A 40 -5.62 13.12 43.49
N PHE A 41 -6.70 13.82 43.85
CA PHE A 41 -6.73 14.84 44.88
C PHE A 41 -7.66 14.45 46.05
N THR A 42 -7.27 14.83 47.26
CA THR A 42 -8.14 14.84 48.44
C THR A 42 -8.15 16.23 49.05
N GLY A 43 -9.29 16.70 49.52
CA GLY A 43 -9.46 18.08 50.06
C GLY A 43 -10.68 18.77 49.52
N THR A 44 -10.63 20.09 49.43
CA THR A 44 -11.74 20.93 48.99
C THR A 44 -11.36 21.61 47.67
N ALA A 45 -12.12 21.36 46.60
CA ALA A 45 -11.92 22.02 45.30
C ALA A 45 -12.16 23.55 45.39
N PRO A 46 -11.53 24.39 44.59
CA PRO A 46 -10.68 24.04 43.47
C PRO A 46 -9.26 23.63 43.89
N PHE A 47 -8.68 22.68 43.13
CA PHE A 47 -7.33 22.24 43.32
C PHE A 47 -6.37 22.94 42.36
N THR A 48 -5.15 23.23 42.83
CA THR A 48 -4.05 23.74 41.99
C THR A 48 -2.79 22.92 42.26
N PHE A 49 -2.08 22.56 41.21
CA PHE A 49 -0.84 21.84 41.35
C PHE A 49 0.16 22.17 40.24
N SER A 50 1.41 21.86 40.47
CA SER A 50 2.45 21.78 39.45
C SER A 50 3.18 20.45 39.60
N TYR A 51 3.80 20.01 38.50
CA TYR A 51 4.58 18.79 38.46
C TYR A 51 5.96 19.06 37.87
N ALA A 52 6.86 18.12 38.01
CA ALA A 52 8.20 18.19 37.44
C ALA A 52 8.43 16.95 36.56
N ILE A 53 9.18 17.12 35.47
CA ILE A 53 9.68 16.05 34.60
C ILE A 53 11.21 16.03 34.76
N ASN A 54 11.77 14.91 35.23
CA ASN A 54 13.20 14.79 35.51
C ASN A 54 13.75 15.94 36.38
N GLY A 55 12.95 16.41 37.36
CA GLY A 55 13.27 17.53 38.26
C GLY A 55 13.07 18.92 37.67
N VAL A 56 12.69 19.05 36.41
CA VAL A 56 12.38 20.35 35.78
C VAL A 56 10.89 20.65 35.99
N VAL A 57 10.61 21.70 36.79
CA VAL A 57 9.23 22.11 37.14
C VAL A 57 8.51 22.64 35.91
N GLN A 58 7.32 22.14 35.69
CA GLN A 58 6.40 22.59 34.65
C GLN A 58 5.52 23.74 35.14
N PRO A 59 4.97 24.56 34.24
CA PRO A 59 4.03 25.62 34.61
C PRO A 59 2.85 25.08 35.41
N GLN A 60 2.39 25.87 36.36
CA GLN A 60 1.22 25.53 37.14
C GLN A 60 -0.02 25.45 36.24
N LEU A 61 -0.83 24.42 36.46
CA LEU A 61 -2.08 24.22 35.73
C LEU A 61 -3.19 25.12 36.27
N PRO A 62 -4.22 25.43 35.46
CA PRO A 62 -5.42 26.12 35.89
C PRO A 62 -6.12 25.38 37.06
N PRO A 63 -6.91 26.07 37.89
CA PRO A 63 -7.66 25.43 38.95
C PRO A 63 -8.59 24.33 38.47
N ILE A 64 -8.58 23.17 39.14
CA ILE A 64 -9.30 21.96 38.82
C ILE A 64 -10.42 21.75 39.82
N GLN A 65 -11.60 21.35 39.35
CA GLN A 65 -12.79 21.13 40.19
C GLN A 65 -12.99 19.63 40.53
N ASP A 66 -12.45 18.77 39.70
CA ASP A 66 -12.59 17.31 39.83
C ASP A 66 -11.50 16.72 40.73
N ASP A 67 -11.82 15.64 41.41
CA ASP A 67 -10.89 14.91 42.31
C ASP A 67 -9.81 14.14 41.55
N VAL A 68 -9.84 14.13 40.20
CA VAL A 68 -8.90 13.46 39.35
C VAL A 68 -8.54 14.34 38.16
N PHE A 69 -7.25 14.35 37.82
CA PHE A 69 -6.73 14.99 36.61
C PHE A 69 -5.83 14.04 35.85
N VAL A 70 -5.93 14.01 34.52
CA VAL A 70 -5.09 13.17 33.66
C VAL A 70 -4.09 14.04 32.93
N ILE A 71 -2.80 13.74 33.11
CA ILE A 71 -1.72 14.33 32.32
C ILE A 71 -1.49 13.43 31.11
N SER A 72 -1.89 13.88 29.93
CA SER A 72 -1.60 13.20 28.67
C SER A 72 -0.26 13.70 28.11
N THR A 73 0.69 12.80 27.87
CA THR A 73 2.05 13.18 27.49
C THR A 73 2.71 12.22 26.51
N LYS A 74 3.59 12.78 25.67
CA LYS A 74 4.56 12.04 24.81
C LYS A 74 6.00 12.39 25.19
N ILE A 75 6.27 12.78 26.41
CA ILE A 75 7.61 13.15 26.89
C ILE A 75 8.08 12.06 27.84
N ALA A 76 9.19 11.41 27.50
CA ALA A 76 9.84 10.44 28.38
C ALA A 76 10.40 11.12 29.60
N GLY A 77 10.27 10.48 30.76
CA GLY A 77 10.85 11.01 31.99
C GLY A 77 10.17 10.52 33.25
N PHE A 78 10.76 10.92 34.36
CA PHE A 78 10.27 10.67 35.69
C PHE A 78 9.42 11.85 36.16
N TYR A 79 8.15 11.60 36.37
CA TYR A 79 7.13 12.59 36.74
C TYR A 79 6.93 12.57 38.24
N THR A 80 6.98 13.75 38.89
CA THR A 80 6.69 13.93 40.30
C THR A 80 5.85 15.19 40.48
N LEU A 81 5.02 15.24 41.53
CA LEU A 81 4.38 16.48 41.92
C LEU A 81 5.43 17.41 42.53
N ASN A 82 5.26 18.73 42.31
CA ASN A 82 6.17 19.74 42.88
C ASN A 82 5.44 20.61 43.94
N GLN A 83 4.17 20.97 43.70
CA GLN A 83 3.34 21.77 44.60
C GLN A 83 1.89 21.36 44.46
N PHE A 84 1.14 21.38 45.56
CA PHE A 84 -0.30 21.17 45.58
C PHE A 84 -0.95 22.06 46.62
N ASN A 85 -2.10 22.68 46.26
CA ASN A 85 -2.97 23.41 47.13
C ASN A 85 -4.42 23.04 46.83
N ASP A 86 -5.22 22.95 47.87
CA ASP A 86 -6.67 22.97 47.76
C ASP A 86 -7.23 24.39 47.99
N ALA A 87 -8.55 24.53 48.07
CA ALA A 87 -9.19 25.84 48.30
C ALA A 87 -8.83 26.48 49.67
N LEU A 88 -8.33 25.67 50.61
CA LEU A 88 -8.15 26.12 52.00
C LEU A 88 -6.67 26.34 52.35
N SER A 89 -5.77 25.48 51.87
CA SER A 89 -4.35 25.52 52.25
C SER A 89 -3.43 24.66 51.34
N ILE A 90 -2.13 24.71 51.62
CA ILE A 90 -1.13 23.85 51.01
C ILE A 90 -1.33 22.43 51.52
N GLY A 91 -1.36 21.46 50.60
CA GLY A 91 -1.46 20.03 50.89
C GLY A 91 -0.15 19.28 50.74
N THR A 92 -0.19 17.97 50.99
CA THR A 92 0.92 17.05 50.81
C THR A 92 0.92 16.51 49.40
N ILE A 93 2.10 16.17 48.88
CA ILE A 93 2.29 15.53 47.59
C ILE A 93 2.97 14.19 47.77
N ASP A 94 2.57 13.18 46.97
CA ASP A 94 3.18 11.84 46.97
C ASP A 94 3.03 11.20 45.61
N GLY A 95 3.72 10.06 45.43
CA GLY A 95 3.72 9.28 44.19
C GLY A 95 4.67 9.79 43.12
N SER A 96 4.81 8.99 42.11
CA SER A 96 5.59 9.27 40.90
C SER A 96 5.11 8.42 39.76
N ALA A 97 5.46 8.80 38.55
CA ALA A 97 5.21 7.99 37.35
C ALA A 97 6.40 8.05 36.40
N LEU A 98 6.74 6.91 35.80
CA LEU A 98 7.77 6.80 34.78
C LEU A 98 7.17 6.61 33.42
N VAL A 99 7.50 7.52 32.47
CA VAL A 99 7.14 7.37 31.06
C VAL A 99 8.39 6.97 30.28
N THR A 100 8.33 5.80 29.66
CA THR A 100 9.34 5.29 28.75
C THR A 100 8.83 5.35 27.32
N ILE A 101 9.64 5.84 26.38
CA ILE A 101 9.31 5.85 24.96
C ILE A 101 10.25 4.88 24.25
N LEU A 102 9.65 3.96 23.47
CA LEU A 102 10.37 3.03 22.61
C LEU A 102 10.32 3.55 21.17
N GLU A 103 11.45 3.39 20.48
CA GLU A 103 11.51 3.72 19.05
C GLU A 103 10.76 2.67 18.24
N SER A 104 9.87 3.09 17.36
CA SER A 104 9.16 2.24 16.42
C SER A 104 10.06 1.92 15.22
N PRO A 105 9.93 0.73 14.61
CA PRO A 105 10.59 0.46 13.34
C PRO A 105 10.06 1.43 12.27
N GLU A 106 10.89 1.80 11.30
CA GLU A 106 10.46 2.56 10.12
C GLU A 106 10.10 1.56 9.01
N ALA A 107 8.80 1.38 8.75
CA ALA A 107 8.34 0.46 7.72
C ALA A 107 8.60 1.03 6.31
N ILE A 108 9.26 0.24 5.44
CA ILE A 108 9.54 0.61 4.06
C ILE A 108 9.18 -0.56 3.13
N ILE A 109 8.42 -0.27 2.07
CA ILE A 109 8.12 -1.21 0.98
C ILE A 109 9.14 -1.03 -0.14
N HIS A 110 9.95 -2.05 -0.38
CA HIS A 110 10.92 -2.08 -1.47
C HIS A 110 10.39 -2.95 -2.60
N ILE A 111 10.34 -2.40 -3.82
CA ILE A 111 9.94 -3.06 -5.06
C ILE A 111 10.77 -2.49 -6.21
N GLU A 112 10.92 -3.23 -7.31
CA GLU A 112 11.63 -2.77 -8.51
C GLU A 112 10.78 -1.81 -9.35
N SER A 113 9.47 -2.07 -9.46
CA SER A 113 8.53 -1.24 -10.20
C SER A 113 7.17 -1.21 -9.49
N ASP A 114 6.54 -0.06 -9.45
CA ASP A 114 5.15 0.12 -8.98
C ASP A 114 4.12 0.00 -10.10
N THR A 115 4.59 -0.18 -11.34
CA THR A 115 3.75 -0.35 -12.52
C THR A 115 4.04 -1.71 -13.15
N LEU A 116 3.02 -2.55 -13.26
CA LEU A 116 3.05 -3.90 -13.78
C LEU A 116 2.23 -4.00 -15.06
N SER A 117 2.65 -4.91 -15.95
CA SER A 117 1.89 -5.27 -17.14
C SER A 117 0.76 -6.24 -16.80
N ILE A 118 -0.35 -6.15 -17.54
CA ILE A 118 -1.41 -7.19 -17.50
C ILE A 118 -0.90 -8.57 -17.94
N ILE A 119 0.18 -8.63 -18.71
CA ILE A 119 0.75 -9.90 -19.19
C ILE A 119 1.46 -10.64 -18.05
N ASP A 120 2.14 -9.89 -17.18
CA ASP A 120 2.81 -10.42 -15.98
C ASP A 120 2.55 -9.50 -14.78
N PRO A 121 1.42 -9.66 -14.08
CA PRO A 121 1.08 -8.85 -12.92
C PRO A 121 1.79 -9.34 -11.64
N THR A 122 3.05 -9.75 -11.75
CA THR A 122 3.83 -10.33 -10.65
C THR A 122 4.91 -9.35 -10.20
N VAL A 123 5.10 -9.21 -8.88
CA VAL A 123 6.11 -8.34 -8.30
C VAL A 123 6.74 -8.96 -7.05
N PHE A 124 8.04 -8.72 -6.86
CA PHE A 124 8.76 -9.06 -5.66
C PHE A 124 8.72 -7.89 -4.66
N PHE A 125 8.15 -8.15 -3.49
CA PHE A 125 8.11 -7.23 -2.36
C PHE A 125 9.17 -7.59 -1.33
N LYS A 126 9.81 -6.58 -0.77
CA LYS A 126 10.75 -6.69 0.33
C LYS A 126 10.44 -5.63 1.38
N GLY A 127 10.11 -6.09 2.59
CA GLY A 127 9.86 -5.24 3.74
C GLY A 127 11.16 -4.85 4.47
N GLN A 128 11.26 -3.61 4.88
CA GLN A 128 12.37 -3.12 5.71
C GLN A 128 11.84 -2.47 6.99
N PRO A 129 12.65 -2.42 8.06
CA PRO A 129 14.01 -2.98 8.18
C PRO A 129 14.01 -4.50 8.18
N GLU A 130 15.05 -5.13 7.60
CA GLU A 130 15.20 -6.59 7.66
C GLU A 130 15.70 -7.00 9.04
N ASN A 131 14.84 -7.66 9.80
CA ASN A 131 15.18 -8.21 11.10
C ASN A 131 14.33 -9.46 11.37
N ASN A 132 14.97 -10.58 11.66
CA ASN A 132 14.31 -11.86 11.93
C ASN A 132 13.55 -11.91 13.28
N THR A 133 13.66 -10.88 14.09
CA THR A 133 12.86 -10.72 15.31
C THR A 133 11.63 -9.86 15.11
N PHE A 134 11.45 -9.26 13.92
CA PHE A 134 10.31 -8.44 13.58
C PHE A 134 9.21 -9.28 12.91
N ASN A 135 7.98 -8.86 13.11
CA ASN A 135 6.83 -9.41 12.40
C ASN A 135 6.46 -8.49 11.25
N TYR A 136 6.12 -9.08 10.12
CA TYR A 136 5.67 -8.40 8.91
C TYR A 136 4.24 -8.82 8.64
N ASP A 137 3.40 -7.87 8.27
CA ASP A 137 2.02 -8.14 7.89
C ASP A 137 1.69 -7.34 6.64
N TRP A 138 1.60 -8.06 5.51
CA TRP A 138 1.30 -7.53 4.20
C TRP A 138 -0.19 -7.64 3.90
N ASN A 139 -0.76 -6.58 3.37
CA ASN A 139 -2.03 -6.58 2.66
C ASN A 139 -1.79 -6.03 1.26
N PHE A 140 -2.02 -6.83 0.21
CA PHE A 140 -1.73 -6.43 -1.17
C PHE A 140 -2.83 -5.60 -1.83
N GLY A 141 -3.96 -5.38 -1.14
CA GLY A 141 -5.09 -4.60 -1.68
C GLY A 141 -6.01 -5.38 -2.62
N ASP A 142 -5.76 -6.68 -2.80
CA ASP A 142 -6.55 -7.62 -3.61
C ASP A 142 -7.28 -8.68 -2.77
N ASN A 143 -7.41 -8.45 -1.45
CA ASN A 143 -7.91 -9.35 -0.42
C ASN A 143 -6.97 -10.52 -0.06
N THR A 144 -5.71 -10.45 -0.46
CA THR A 144 -4.67 -11.40 -0.04
C THR A 144 -3.68 -10.77 0.92
N SER A 145 -2.99 -11.58 1.69
CA SER A 145 -2.02 -11.15 2.70
C SER A 145 -0.85 -12.12 2.82
N ASN A 146 0.25 -11.68 3.44
CA ASN A 146 1.44 -12.49 3.71
C ASN A 146 2.16 -11.98 4.97
N THR A 147 2.98 -12.84 5.61
CA THR A 147 3.72 -12.49 6.83
C THR A 147 5.23 -12.66 6.71
N SER A 148 5.74 -12.95 5.52
CA SER A 148 7.18 -13.05 5.27
C SER A 148 7.82 -11.68 5.13
N SER A 149 9.10 -11.52 5.51
CA SER A 149 9.84 -10.27 5.29
C SER A 149 10.00 -9.92 3.81
N SER A 150 9.96 -10.94 2.94
CA SER A 150 9.96 -10.77 1.48
C SER A 150 9.05 -11.81 0.83
N VAL A 151 8.40 -11.43 -0.27
CA VAL A 151 7.41 -12.27 -0.96
C VAL A 151 7.30 -11.92 -2.44
N VAL A 152 7.14 -12.92 -3.29
CA VAL A 152 6.67 -12.74 -4.66
C VAL A 152 5.15 -12.80 -4.63
N HIS A 153 4.49 -11.77 -5.12
CA HIS A 153 3.04 -11.71 -5.20
C HIS A 153 2.59 -11.54 -6.64
N ALA A 154 1.58 -12.32 -7.04
CA ALA A 154 0.90 -12.20 -8.33
C ALA A 154 -0.50 -11.60 -8.09
N PHE A 155 -0.77 -10.46 -8.68
CA PHE A 155 -2.11 -9.84 -8.63
C PHE A 155 -3.13 -10.65 -9.44
N PRO A 156 -4.43 -10.50 -9.15
CA PRO A 156 -5.47 -11.28 -9.79
C PRO A 156 -5.45 -11.20 -11.31
N ILE A 157 -5.76 -12.33 -11.97
CA ILE A 157 -5.90 -12.47 -13.42
C ILE A 157 -7.35 -12.79 -13.79
N ASP A 158 -7.74 -12.45 -15.01
CA ASP A 158 -9.04 -12.78 -15.58
C ASP A 158 -9.07 -14.21 -16.19
N GLU A 159 -10.19 -14.57 -16.86
CA GLU A 159 -10.38 -15.86 -17.49
C GLU A 159 -9.42 -16.09 -18.70
N ASP A 160 -8.91 -15.03 -19.30
CA ASP A 160 -7.95 -15.06 -20.41
C ASP A 160 -6.50 -15.14 -19.91
N GLY A 161 -6.28 -15.11 -18.59
CA GLY A 161 -4.98 -15.16 -17.95
C GLY A 161 -4.25 -13.82 -17.93
N LEU A 162 -4.96 -12.71 -18.17
CA LEU A 162 -4.42 -11.34 -18.12
C LEU A 162 -4.70 -10.70 -16.76
N GLY A 163 -3.79 -9.87 -16.30
CA GLY A 163 -3.94 -9.12 -15.05
C GLY A 163 -5.18 -8.22 -15.04
N ILE A 164 -5.90 -8.20 -13.94
CA ILE A 164 -7.05 -7.29 -13.78
C ILE A 164 -6.52 -5.88 -13.60
N LEU A 165 -6.91 -4.98 -14.52
CA LEU A 165 -6.53 -3.57 -14.50
C LEU A 165 -6.96 -2.91 -13.20
N GLY A 166 -6.07 -2.14 -12.60
CA GLY A 166 -6.41 -1.40 -11.39
C GLY A 166 -5.24 -0.82 -10.64
N ILE A 167 -5.58 -0.22 -9.51
CA ILE A 167 -4.62 0.25 -8.51
C ILE A 167 -4.85 -0.58 -7.26
N TYR A 168 -3.82 -1.26 -6.81
CA TYR A 168 -3.83 -2.07 -5.59
C TYR A 168 -3.04 -1.34 -4.51
N GLU A 169 -3.72 -0.87 -3.47
CA GLU A 169 -3.06 -0.22 -2.33
C GLU A 169 -2.42 -1.27 -1.44
N THR A 170 -1.15 -1.55 -1.68
CA THR A 170 -0.38 -2.49 -0.86
C THR A 170 0.10 -1.81 0.41
N SER A 171 -0.16 -2.43 1.56
CA SER A 171 0.33 -1.97 2.86
C SER A 171 1.20 -3.03 3.53
N LEU A 172 2.18 -2.54 4.29
CA LEU A 172 3.06 -3.33 5.13
C LEU A 172 3.04 -2.77 6.54
N ILE A 173 2.74 -3.59 7.53
CA ILE A 173 2.94 -3.30 8.95
C ILE A 173 4.20 -4.06 9.39
N VAL A 174 5.14 -3.35 9.99
CA VAL A 174 6.32 -3.94 10.64
C VAL A 174 6.20 -3.73 12.14
N THR A 175 6.27 -4.81 12.92
CA THR A 175 6.17 -4.78 14.39
C THR A 175 7.44 -5.35 14.98
N ASP A 176 8.05 -4.65 15.92
CA ASP A 176 9.25 -5.09 16.62
C ASP A 176 8.93 -6.05 17.80
N GLY A 177 9.98 -6.53 18.48
CA GLY A 177 9.84 -7.40 19.65
C GLY A 177 9.23 -6.74 20.88
N SER A 178 9.13 -5.43 20.92
CA SER A 178 8.51 -4.63 22.00
C SER A 178 7.02 -4.37 21.76
N GLY A 179 6.53 -4.68 20.55
CA GLY A 179 5.16 -4.44 20.13
C GLY A 179 4.96 -3.06 19.48
N CYS A 180 6.03 -2.28 19.25
CA CYS A 180 5.95 -1.06 18.49
C CYS A 180 5.90 -1.37 16.99
N SER A 181 5.04 -0.67 16.27
CA SER A 181 4.82 -0.93 14.85
C SER A 181 4.75 0.36 14.05
N ASP A 182 5.07 0.24 12.77
CA ASP A 182 4.87 1.28 11.77
C ASP A 182 4.25 0.70 10.51
N THR A 183 3.65 1.55 9.70
CA THR A 183 2.91 1.16 8.49
C THR A 183 3.37 1.95 7.28
N ALA A 184 3.80 1.24 6.24
CA ALA A 184 4.02 1.79 4.92
C ALA A 184 2.86 1.43 3.98
N VAL A 185 2.51 2.34 3.07
CA VAL A 185 1.53 2.10 2.01
C VAL A 185 2.14 2.48 0.66
N LYS A 186 1.93 1.63 -0.35
CA LYS A 186 2.41 1.86 -1.71
C LYS A 186 1.39 1.39 -2.75
N PRO A 187 0.92 2.27 -3.65
CA PRO A 187 0.04 1.87 -4.73
C PRO A 187 0.83 1.08 -5.78
N ILE A 188 0.25 -0.02 -6.25
CA ILE A 188 0.73 -0.83 -7.36
C ILE A 188 -0.28 -0.72 -8.49
N TRP A 189 0.21 -0.40 -9.69
CA TRP A 189 -0.59 -0.18 -10.88
C TRP A 189 -0.49 -1.39 -11.79
N VAL A 190 -1.59 -2.10 -12.05
CA VAL A 190 -1.68 -3.06 -13.16
C VAL A 190 -2.28 -2.34 -14.35
N ARG A 191 -1.50 -2.17 -15.41
CA ARG A 191 -1.86 -1.40 -16.61
C ARG A 191 -1.95 -2.26 -17.84
N ASP A 192 -2.73 -1.79 -18.79
CA ASP A 192 -2.82 -2.41 -20.11
C ASP A 192 -1.48 -2.26 -20.84
N GLU A 193 -1.10 -3.32 -21.53
CA GLU A 193 0.08 -3.35 -22.37
C GLU A 193 -0.29 -4.04 -23.68
N TYR A 194 0.05 -3.42 -24.80
CA TYR A 194 -0.17 -4.05 -26.08
C TYR A 194 0.80 -5.22 -26.30
N TRP A 195 0.33 -6.24 -26.95
CA TRP A 195 1.19 -7.27 -27.51
C TRP A 195 0.69 -7.65 -28.90
N ILE A 196 1.60 -8.09 -29.76
CA ILE A 196 1.30 -8.58 -31.10
C ILE A 196 2.17 -9.79 -31.41
N TYR A 197 1.54 -10.86 -31.85
CA TYR A 197 2.21 -12.04 -32.35
C TYR A 197 2.08 -12.08 -33.87
N ILE A 198 3.21 -12.12 -34.55
CA ILE A 198 3.33 -12.16 -36.02
C ILE A 198 4.03 -13.44 -36.42
N PRO A 199 3.35 -14.40 -37.04
CA PRO A 199 3.99 -15.62 -37.59
C PRO A 199 5.03 -15.26 -38.65
N ASN A 200 5.99 -16.14 -38.87
CA ASN A 200 7.02 -15.97 -39.93
C ASN A 200 6.75 -16.78 -41.19
N SER A 201 5.73 -17.65 -41.23
CA SER A 201 5.42 -18.51 -42.37
C SER A 201 3.98 -18.96 -42.39
N PHE A 202 3.47 -19.31 -43.57
CA PHE A 202 2.17 -19.96 -43.74
C PHE A 202 2.11 -20.77 -45.03
N THR A 203 1.16 -21.70 -45.13
CA THR A 203 1.05 -22.67 -46.23
C THR A 203 -0.40 -22.76 -46.70
N PRO A 204 -0.83 -21.94 -47.66
CA PRO A 204 -2.19 -21.98 -48.20
C PRO A 204 -2.32 -23.13 -49.21
N ASP A 205 -2.39 -24.37 -48.75
CA ASP A 205 -2.51 -25.58 -49.58
C ASP A 205 -4.00 -26.04 -49.73
N PHE A 206 -4.94 -25.27 -49.13
CA PHE A 206 -6.37 -25.58 -49.14
C PHE A 206 -6.76 -26.91 -48.45
N ASP A 207 -5.85 -27.48 -47.66
CA ASP A 207 -6.19 -28.62 -46.81
C ASP A 207 -6.74 -28.13 -45.48
N GLU A 208 -8.09 -28.12 -45.32
CA GLU A 208 -8.80 -27.64 -44.11
C GLU A 208 -8.31 -28.29 -42.79
N LYS A 209 -7.44 -29.30 -42.86
CA LYS A 209 -6.84 -29.95 -41.69
C LYS A 209 -5.68 -29.15 -41.09
N HIS A 210 -5.05 -28.27 -41.87
CA HIS A 210 -3.92 -27.48 -41.42
C HIS A 210 -4.35 -26.09 -40.95
N ARG A 211 -3.71 -25.59 -39.89
CA ARG A 211 -4.06 -24.31 -39.28
C ARG A 211 -3.40 -23.09 -39.94
N ASN A 212 -2.48 -23.31 -40.89
CA ASN A 212 -1.64 -22.27 -41.47
C ASN A 212 -2.08 -21.86 -42.88
N GLU A 213 -3.35 -22.02 -43.22
CA GLU A 213 -3.93 -21.65 -44.54
C GLU A 213 -3.89 -20.16 -44.84
N LYS A 214 -3.81 -19.34 -43.80
CA LYS A 214 -3.76 -17.91 -43.92
C LYS A 214 -2.70 -17.32 -43.00
N PHE A 215 -2.04 -16.31 -43.48
CA PHE A 215 -1.20 -15.47 -42.64
C PHE A 215 -2.07 -14.56 -41.80
N CYS A 216 -2.04 -14.73 -40.50
CA CYS A 216 -2.86 -13.97 -39.56
C CYS A 216 -2.06 -13.53 -38.34
N LEU A 217 -2.54 -12.58 -37.62
CA LEU A 217 -1.93 -11.99 -36.44
C LEU A 217 -2.77 -12.31 -35.19
N GLU A 218 -2.12 -12.39 -34.04
CA GLU A 218 -2.83 -12.23 -32.74
C GLU A 218 -2.32 -10.98 -32.05
N TYR A 219 -3.23 -10.23 -31.45
CA TYR A 219 -2.87 -8.96 -30.82
C TYR A 219 -3.84 -8.59 -29.70
N HIS A 220 -3.38 -7.76 -28.81
CA HIS A 220 -4.15 -7.15 -27.72
C HIS A 220 -3.82 -5.65 -27.61
N ALA A 221 -4.79 -4.88 -27.16
CA ALA A 221 -4.65 -3.45 -26.81
C ALA A 221 -4.09 -2.54 -27.91
N ILE A 222 -4.45 -2.79 -29.19
CA ILE A 222 -4.16 -1.88 -30.30
C ILE A 222 -5.39 -1.10 -30.71
N ARG A 223 -5.20 0.16 -31.15
CA ARG A 223 -6.29 0.98 -31.72
C ARG A 223 -6.60 0.53 -33.13
N GLU A 224 -7.72 -0.16 -33.30
CA GLU A 224 -8.13 -0.78 -34.56
C GLU A 224 -8.19 0.20 -35.76
N ASN A 225 -8.59 1.45 -35.52
CA ASN A 225 -8.70 2.47 -36.55
C ASN A 225 -7.35 3.03 -37.04
N THR A 226 -6.25 2.64 -36.41
CA THR A 226 -4.89 3.05 -36.79
C THR A 226 -4.10 1.94 -37.45
N PHE A 227 -4.67 0.72 -37.52
CA PHE A 227 -4.03 -0.47 -38.04
C PHE A 227 -3.84 -0.38 -39.56
N LEU A 228 -2.63 -0.69 -40.02
CA LEU A 228 -2.30 -0.83 -41.43
C LEU A 228 -1.22 -1.87 -41.62
N PHE A 229 -1.59 -3.00 -42.23
CA PHE A 229 -0.68 -4.09 -42.58
C PHE A 229 -0.47 -4.10 -44.09
N LYS A 230 0.79 -4.19 -44.51
CA LYS A 230 1.21 -4.24 -45.93
C LYS A 230 2.20 -5.38 -46.14
N VAL A 231 2.14 -6.02 -47.31
CA VAL A 231 3.09 -7.05 -47.73
C VAL A 231 3.65 -6.70 -49.12
N PHE A 232 4.95 -6.83 -49.25
CA PHE A 232 5.69 -6.52 -50.47
C PHE A 232 6.43 -7.77 -50.97
N ASN A 233 6.60 -7.88 -52.30
CA ASN A 233 7.48 -8.88 -52.90
C ASN A 233 8.95 -8.44 -52.79
N THR A 234 9.87 -9.29 -53.26
CA THR A 234 11.32 -9.03 -53.27
C THR A 234 11.73 -7.86 -54.21
N GLN A 235 10.85 -7.42 -55.14
CA GLN A 235 11.04 -6.25 -55.99
C GLN A 235 10.54 -4.95 -55.36
N GLY A 236 9.87 -5.05 -54.21
CA GLY A 236 9.27 -3.88 -53.52
C GLY A 236 7.85 -3.54 -53.95
N ASP A 237 7.20 -4.40 -54.77
CA ASP A 237 5.82 -4.19 -55.20
C ASP A 237 4.86 -4.61 -54.08
N LEU A 238 3.83 -3.77 -53.85
CA LEU A 238 2.78 -4.08 -52.87
C LEU A 238 1.87 -5.19 -53.38
N VAL A 239 1.88 -6.34 -52.71
CA VAL A 239 1.10 -7.53 -53.08
C VAL A 239 -0.12 -7.77 -52.22
N PHE A 240 -0.13 -7.25 -50.97
CA PHE A 240 -1.28 -7.30 -50.07
C PHE A 240 -1.32 -6.09 -49.14
N GLN A 241 -2.52 -5.65 -48.79
CA GLN A 241 -2.73 -4.68 -47.71
C GLN A 241 -4.07 -4.88 -47.01
N SER A 242 -4.12 -4.57 -45.73
CA SER A 242 -5.31 -4.53 -44.91
C SER A 242 -5.28 -3.40 -43.89
N ALA A 243 -6.34 -2.63 -43.81
CA ALA A 243 -6.58 -1.68 -42.71
C ALA A 243 -7.65 -2.22 -41.74
N ASN A 244 -8.03 -3.47 -41.87
CA ASN A 244 -8.98 -4.13 -41.00
C ASN A 244 -8.26 -5.14 -40.10
N PRO A 245 -7.99 -4.80 -38.82
CA PRO A 245 -7.30 -5.66 -37.91
C PRO A 245 -8.09 -6.95 -37.63
N LEU A 246 -9.41 -6.91 -37.51
CA LEU A 246 -10.25 -8.08 -37.30
C LEU A 246 -10.19 -9.04 -38.51
N GLY A 247 -9.99 -8.48 -39.73
CA GLY A 247 -9.76 -9.25 -40.94
C GLY A 247 -8.36 -9.87 -41.03
N MET A 248 -7.47 -9.60 -40.08
CA MET A 248 -6.16 -10.18 -39.95
C MET A 248 -6.02 -11.07 -38.70
N LYS A 249 -7.03 -11.17 -37.83
CA LYS A 249 -6.94 -11.89 -36.56
C LYS A 249 -7.13 -13.39 -36.72
N CYS A 250 -6.20 -14.19 -36.21
CA CYS A 250 -6.23 -15.66 -36.34
C CYS A 250 -7.47 -16.28 -35.64
N SER A 251 -7.83 -15.77 -34.48
CA SER A 251 -9.04 -16.20 -33.75
C SER A 251 -10.32 -16.05 -34.58
N ASN A 252 -10.37 -15.12 -35.55
CA ASN A 252 -11.47 -14.91 -36.49
C ASN A 252 -11.38 -15.81 -37.74
N LYS A 253 -10.38 -16.70 -37.85
CA LYS A 253 -10.06 -17.49 -39.05
C LYS A 253 -9.88 -16.61 -40.30
N ALA A 254 -9.44 -15.37 -40.08
CA ALA A 254 -9.17 -14.38 -41.11
C ALA A 254 -7.67 -14.29 -41.43
N GLY A 255 -7.27 -13.49 -42.37
CA GLY A 255 -5.87 -13.29 -42.75
C GLY A 255 -5.65 -13.26 -44.25
N TRP A 256 -4.39 -13.09 -44.64
CA TRP A 256 -3.94 -13.13 -46.05
C TRP A 256 -3.80 -14.57 -46.55
N ASP A 257 -4.45 -14.90 -47.70
CA ASP A 257 -4.47 -16.23 -48.30
C ASP A 257 -3.34 -16.47 -49.32
N GLY A 258 -2.34 -15.60 -49.40
CA GLY A 258 -1.24 -15.69 -50.34
C GLY A 258 -1.60 -15.32 -51.77
N LYS A 259 -2.69 -14.56 -51.98
CA LYS A 259 -3.07 -13.95 -53.27
C LYS A 259 -2.77 -12.47 -53.32
N HIS A 260 -2.53 -11.98 -54.52
CA HIS A 260 -2.39 -10.56 -54.76
C HIS A 260 -3.71 -9.84 -54.59
N TYR A 261 -3.74 -8.80 -53.76
CA TYR A 261 -4.98 -8.11 -53.30
C TYR A 261 -5.86 -7.54 -54.41
N GLN A 262 -5.28 -7.10 -55.54
CA GLN A 262 -6.04 -6.56 -56.67
C GLN A 262 -6.40 -7.61 -57.71
N THR A 263 -5.41 -8.42 -58.11
CA THR A 263 -5.57 -9.35 -59.25
C THR A 263 -6.12 -10.70 -58.85
N GLN A 264 -6.17 -11.00 -57.57
CA GLN A 264 -6.56 -12.31 -56.97
C GLN A 264 -5.78 -13.50 -57.54
N LYS A 265 -4.62 -13.24 -58.14
CA LYS A 265 -3.72 -14.30 -58.59
C LYS A 265 -2.94 -14.84 -57.42
N GLU A 266 -2.74 -16.13 -57.41
CA GLU A 266 -1.84 -16.80 -56.46
C GLU A 266 -0.42 -16.30 -56.61
N LEU A 267 0.22 -16.04 -55.48
CA LEU A 267 1.62 -15.67 -55.41
C LEU A 267 2.48 -16.92 -55.24
N THR A 268 3.71 -16.89 -55.72
CA THR A 268 4.64 -18.02 -55.70
C THR A 268 5.21 -18.21 -54.30
N THR A 269 5.70 -19.44 -54.03
CA THR A 269 6.56 -19.71 -52.87
C THR A 269 7.77 -18.79 -52.94
N ASP A 270 7.86 -17.91 -51.96
CA ASP A 270 8.92 -16.91 -51.81
C ASP A 270 8.91 -16.31 -50.42
N THR A 271 9.91 -15.51 -50.10
CA THR A 271 9.94 -14.65 -48.93
C THR A 271 9.39 -13.28 -49.31
N TYR A 272 8.39 -12.83 -48.53
CA TYR A 272 7.75 -11.52 -48.63
C TYR A 272 8.13 -10.68 -47.43
N VAL A 273 8.13 -9.36 -47.57
CA VAL A 273 8.39 -8.42 -46.47
C VAL A 273 7.11 -7.77 -46.05
N PHE A 274 6.86 -7.65 -44.75
CA PHE A 274 5.72 -6.93 -44.24
C PHE A 274 6.13 -5.63 -43.53
N GLU A 275 5.21 -4.68 -43.52
CA GLU A 275 5.18 -3.50 -42.68
C GLU A 275 3.85 -3.48 -41.96
N LEU A 276 3.89 -3.27 -40.65
CA LEU A 276 2.72 -3.12 -39.81
C LEU A 276 2.81 -1.80 -39.03
N TYR A 277 1.75 -1.00 -39.11
CA TYR A 277 1.59 0.25 -38.37
C TYR A 277 0.36 0.15 -37.49
N PHE A 278 0.47 0.60 -36.23
CA PHE A 278 -0.65 0.74 -35.31
C PHE A 278 -0.32 1.73 -34.19
N GLN A 279 -1.34 2.09 -33.38
CA GLN A 279 -1.17 2.76 -32.10
C GLN A 279 -1.69 1.85 -31.00
N ASP A 280 -1.05 1.88 -29.86
CA ASP A 280 -1.61 1.28 -28.63
C ASP A 280 -2.70 2.18 -28.00
N PHE A 281 -3.31 1.72 -26.91
CA PHE A 281 -4.34 2.51 -26.23
C PHE A 281 -3.79 3.78 -25.54
N GLU A 282 -2.50 3.82 -25.23
CA GLU A 282 -1.84 5.02 -24.71
C GLU A 282 -1.57 6.06 -25.81
N GLY A 283 -1.65 5.65 -27.09
CA GLY A 283 -1.49 6.51 -28.25
C GLY A 283 -0.10 6.51 -28.85
N TRP A 284 0.81 5.66 -28.37
CA TRP A 284 2.12 5.48 -28.96
C TRP A 284 2.01 4.82 -30.34
N LYS A 285 2.81 5.32 -31.28
CA LYS A 285 2.87 4.77 -32.64
C LYS A 285 3.91 3.71 -32.73
N HIS A 286 3.51 2.56 -33.25
CA HIS A 286 4.36 1.40 -33.46
C HIS A 286 4.49 1.09 -34.93
N GLN A 287 5.66 0.61 -35.34
CA GLN A 287 5.98 0.19 -36.69
C GLN A 287 6.83 -1.07 -36.60
N GLU A 288 6.29 -2.18 -37.11
CA GLU A 288 6.95 -3.48 -37.15
C GLU A 288 7.27 -3.88 -38.57
N PHE A 289 8.40 -4.54 -38.75
CA PHE A 289 8.86 -5.07 -40.03
C PHE A 289 9.28 -6.52 -39.86
N GLY A 290 9.14 -7.31 -40.88
CA GLY A 290 9.64 -8.68 -40.89
C GLY A 290 9.41 -9.37 -42.19
N GLU A 291 9.77 -10.65 -42.18
CA GLU A 291 9.67 -11.53 -43.34
C GLU A 291 8.56 -12.57 -43.15
N ILE A 292 7.91 -12.91 -44.25
CA ILE A 292 6.87 -13.93 -44.30
C ILE A 292 7.29 -14.94 -45.40
N LEU A 293 7.51 -16.19 -45.00
CA LEU A 293 7.72 -17.29 -45.96
C LEU A 293 6.37 -17.85 -46.39
N LEU A 294 6.01 -17.65 -47.64
CA LEU A 294 4.88 -18.33 -48.29
C LEU A 294 5.36 -19.64 -48.88
N VAL A 295 4.78 -20.74 -48.45
CA VAL A 295 5.07 -22.08 -48.93
C VAL A 295 3.83 -22.67 -49.63
N ARG A 296 4.00 -23.19 -50.85
CA ARG A 296 2.92 -23.86 -51.59
C ARG A 296 3.39 -25.22 -52.07
#